data_f4a0361a86016d1a0bbdb3189e3207a2
#
_entry.id   f4a0361a86016d1a0bbdb3189e3207a2
#
_cell.length_a   1.000
_cell.length_b   1.000
_cell.length_c   1.000
_cell.angle_alpha   90.00
_cell.angle_beta   90.00
_cell.angle_gamma   90.00
#
_symmetry.space_group_name_H-M   'P 1'
#
loop_
_entity.id
_entity.type
_entity.pdbx_description
1 polymer ?
#
loop_
_entity_poly.entity_id
_entity_poly.type
_entity_poly.pdbx_seq_one_letter_code
_entity_poly.pdbx_strand_id
1 'polypeptide(L)'
;MRTLPVGVDQRSTIRHPDFLGADDLSVKIEELRIATNYQVPIFIKMGATRPRFDVAVAAKAGADVVVVDGAEGGTGASPELLLNHTGIPTMSAIRAARESLDECGMTGKVSLVAAGGIRTGVDAAKCLALGADAVMIGNGAMIAAGCNSPRYEEDYAKLGTAPGACHHCHTGLCPVGIATQDPELQKRMNPHAGAERVARYLTAMTMEITALAKACGKSSVHNLEVEDLRAMSFEASAFTGVKMAGIDKPFEW
;
A
#
# COMPACT_ATOMS: atom_id res chain seq x y z
N MET A 1 -11.92 -4.30 -21.93
CA MET A 1 -12.03 -4.56 -20.49
C MET A 1 -12.73 -3.44 -19.72
N ARG A 2 -12.56 -2.18 -20.07
CA ARG A 2 -13.21 -1.03 -19.41
C ARG A 2 -14.38 -0.43 -20.19
N THR A 3 -14.83 -1.08 -21.23
CA THR A 3 -15.96 -0.68 -22.10
C THR A 3 -15.89 0.75 -22.64
N LEU A 4 -14.67 1.30 -22.75
CA LEU A 4 -14.46 2.63 -23.33
C LEU A 4 -14.44 2.57 -24.86
N PRO A 5 -14.90 3.65 -25.53
CA PRO A 5 -14.74 3.77 -26.97
C PRO A 5 -13.27 3.71 -27.38
N VAL A 6 -13.00 3.14 -28.56
CA VAL A 6 -11.63 3.10 -29.12
C VAL A 6 -11.12 4.52 -29.34
N GLY A 7 -9.88 4.79 -28.92
CA GLY A 7 -9.24 6.11 -29.05
C GLY A 7 -9.57 7.09 -27.94
N VAL A 8 -10.30 6.68 -26.90
CA VAL A 8 -10.56 7.49 -25.72
C VAL A 8 -9.60 7.08 -24.58
N ASP A 9 -8.77 8.03 -24.15
CA ASP A 9 -7.90 7.85 -22.99
C ASP A 9 -8.70 7.82 -21.70
N GLN A 10 -8.38 6.88 -20.83
CA GLN A 10 -8.90 6.89 -19.47
C GLN A 10 -7.79 7.24 -18.49
N ARG A 11 -8.01 8.30 -17.72
CA ARG A 11 -7.21 8.64 -16.56
C ARG A 11 -7.92 8.22 -15.28
N SER A 12 -7.16 7.87 -14.26
CA SER A 12 -7.70 7.64 -12.92
C SER A 12 -8.36 8.92 -12.40
N THR A 13 -9.52 8.78 -11.80
CA THR A 13 -10.21 9.90 -11.15
C THR A 13 -9.39 10.41 -9.96
N ILE A 14 -9.34 11.72 -9.78
CA ILE A 14 -8.67 12.36 -8.64
C ILE A 14 -9.44 12.07 -7.34
N ARG A 15 -10.76 12.05 -7.44
CA ARG A 15 -11.69 11.72 -6.35
C ARG A 15 -12.70 10.69 -6.82
N HIS A 16 -13.25 9.95 -5.89
CA HIS A 16 -14.40 9.11 -6.19
C HIS A 16 -15.60 9.99 -6.55
N PRO A 17 -16.30 9.72 -7.66
CA PRO A 17 -17.39 10.60 -8.12
C PRO A 17 -18.63 10.55 -7.22
N ASP A 18 -18.84 9.45 -6.49
CA ASP A 18 -20.08 9.21 -5.72
C ASP A 18 -20.13 9.95 -4.39
N PHE A 19 -19.01 10.49 -3.91
CA PHE A 19 -19.00 11.22 -2.64
C PHE A 19 -17.98 12.38 -2.67
N LEU A 20 -18.41 13.52 -2.13
CA LEU A 20 -17.64 14.74 -2.08
C LEU A 20 -17.21 15.14 -0.67
N GLY A 21 -17.91 14.63 0.35
CA GLY A 21 -17.69 14.95 1.75
C GLY A 21 -17.83 13.74 2.67
N ALA A 22 -17.73 14.01 3.98
CA ALA A 22 -17.81 12.99 5.01
C ALA A 22 -19.19 12.33 5.11
N ASP A 23 -20.25 13.13 4.93
CA ASP A 23 -21.63 12.66 4.99
C ASP A 23 -21.94 11.72 3.83
N ASP A 24 -21.54 12.12 2.61
CA ASP A 24 -21.68 11.25 1.42
C ASP A 24 -20.90 9.95 1.59
N LEU A 25 -19.70 10.00 2.18
CA LEU A 25 -18.91 8.80 2.46
C LEU A 25 -19.63 7.87 3.44
N SER A 26 -20.28 8.41 4.48
CA SER A 26 -21.08 7.62 5.43
C SER A 26 -22.25 6.93 4.74
N VAL A 27 -22.96 7.66 3.86
CA VAL A 27 -24.05 7.10 3.05
C VAL A 27 -23.53 5.99 2.13
N LYS A 28 -22.39 6.19 1.47
CA LYS A 28 -21.79 5.18 0.59
C LYS A 28 -21.37 3.92 1.34
N ILE A 29 -20.82 4.05 2.55
CA ILE A 29 -20.46 2.91 3.41
C ILE A 29 -21.74 2.15 3.79
N GLU A 30 -22.82 2.84 4.17
CA GLU A 30 -24.09 2.23 4.52
C GLU A 30 -24.74 1.50 3.34
N GLU A 31 -24.71 2.10 2.13
CA GLU A 31 -25.16 1.42 0.90
C GLU A 31 -24.43 0.09 0.68
N LEU A 32 -23.10 0.08 0.86
CA LEU A 32 -22.31 -1.14 0.74
C LEU A 32 -22.62 -2.17 1.81
N ARG A 33 -22.87 -1.73 3.04
CA ARG A 33 -23.29 -2.62 4.13
C ARG A 33 -24.63 -3.27 3.83
N ILE A 34 -25.62 -2.50 3.38
CA ILE A 34 -26.94 -3.01 2.98
C ILE A 34 -26.79 -4.01 1.83
N ALA A 35 -26.05 -3.65 0.78
CA ALA A 35 -25.84 -4.50 -0.39
C ALA A 35 -25.17 -5.84 -0.05
N THR A 36 -24.38 -5.90 1.01
CA THR A 36 -23.68 -7.11 1.49
C THR A 36 -24.34 -7.75 2.71
N ASN A 37 -25.54 -7.30 3.08
CA ASN A 37 -26.25 -7.74 4.28
C ASN A 37 -25.37 -7.65 5.56
N TYR A 38 -24.50 -6.66 5.64
CA TYR A 38 -23.53 -6.45 6.75
C TYR A 38 -22.60 -7.66 6.98
N GLN A 39 -22.34 -8.48 5.95
CA GLN A 39 -21.55 -9.72 6.10
C GLN A 39 -20.06 -9.52 5.79
N VAL A 40 -19.66 -8.36 5.28
CA VAL A 40 -18.27 -8.11 4.90
C VAL A 40 -17.76 -6.79 5.49
N PRO A 41 -16.46 -6.69 5.83
CA PRO A 41 -15.87 -5.44 6.27
C PRO A 41 -15.75 -4.45 5.11
N ILE A 42 -15.90 -3.16 5.41
CA ILE A 42 -15.76 -2.08 4.45
C ILE A 42 -14.37 -1.44 4.60
N PHE A 43 -13.59 -1.49 3.52
CA PHE A 43 -12.26 -0.93 3.42
C PHE A 43 -12.29 0.40 2.69
N ILE A 44 -11.71 1.43 3.29
CA ILE A 44 -11.47 2.71 2.62
C ILE A 44 -9.97 2.85 2.37
N LYS A 45 -9.59 2.90 1.09
CA LYS A 45 -8.20 3.15 0.69
C LYS A 45 -8.02 4.58 0.24
N MET A 46 -6.98 5.23 0.74
CA MET A 46 -6.66 6.61 0.44
C MET A 46 -5.15 6.82 0.23
N GLY A 47 -4.79 7.78 -0.61
CA GLY A 47 -3.42 8.28 -0.69
C GLY A 47 -3.05 9.08 0.56
N ALA A 48 -1.81 9.00 0.96
CA ALA A 48 -1.29 9.65 2.16
C ALA A 48 -1.08 11.17 1.97
N THR A 49 -2.11 11.90 1.59
CA THR A 49 -2.03 13.37 1.41
C THR A 49 -2.15 14.11 2.74
N ARG A 50 -3.15 13.76 3.54
CA ARG A 50 -3.40 14.32 4.87
C ARG A 50 -3.84 13.24 5.84
N PRO A 51 -3.01 12.20 6.10
CA PRO A 51 -3.44 11.00 6.80
C PRO A 51 -4.04 11.28 8.18
N ARG A 52 -3.53 12.26 8.92
CA ARG A 52 -4.06 12.64 10.22
C ARG A 52 -5.55 13.06 10.19
N PHE A 53 -6.00 13.73 9.12
CA PHE A 53 -7.38 14.20 8.99
C PHE A 53 -8.26 13.19 8.24
N ASP A 54 -7.76 12.66 7.14
CA ASP A 54 -8.55 11.84 6.24
C ASP A 54 -8.86 10.45 6.87
N VAL A 55 -7.94 9.92 7.70
CA VAL A 55 -8.16 8.69 8.48
C VAL A 55 -9.27 8.88 9.52
N ALA A 56 -9.27 10.00 10.25
CA ALA A 56 -10.34 10.30 11.22
C ALA A 56 -11.70 10.41 10.51
N VAL A 57 -11.75 11.03 9.33
CA VAL A 57 -13.00 11.13 8.54
C VAL A 57 -13.48 9.74 8.14
N ALA A 58 -12.62 8.89 7.57
CA ALA A 58 -12.98 7.54 7.14
C ALA A 58 -13.45 6.66 8.33
N ALA A 59 -12.73 6.73 9.45
CA ALA A 59 -13.07 5.97 10.65
C ALA A 59 -14.43 6.40 11.23
N LYS A 60 -14.68 7.71 11.34
CA LYS A 60 -15.95 8.26 11.83
C LYS A 60 -17.11 8.04 10.85
N ALA A 61 -16.83 7.97 9.56
CA ALA A 61 -17.83 7.61 8.54
C ALA A 61 -18.26 6.14 8.60
N GLY A 62 -17.57 5.31 9.38
CA GLY A 62 -17.94 3.92 9.61
C GLY A 62 -17.11 2.88 8.86
N ALA A 63 -15.92 3.21 8.39
CA ALA A 63 -15.00 2.21 7.83
C ALA A 63 -14.56 1.20 8.91
N ASP A 64 -14.47 -0.08 8.54
CA ASP A 64 -13.89 -1.13 9.40
C ASP A 64 -12.35 -1.14 9.27
N VAL A 65 -11.85 -0.81 8.09
CA VAL A 65 -10.43 -0.79 7.77
C VAL A 65 -10.08 0.45 6.96
N VAL A 66 -9.02 1.13 7.35
CA VAL A 66 -8.44 2.23 6.56
C VAL A 66 -7.08 1.79 6.02
N VAL A 67 -6.92 1.88 4.71
CA VAL A 67 -5.66 1.59 4.01
C VAL A 67 -5.02 2.92 3.61
N VAL A 68 -3.85 3.20 4.16
CA VAL A 68 -3.09 4.41 3.83
C VAL A 68 -1.95 4.05 2.89
N ASP A 69 -1.99 4.62 1.67
CA ASP A 69 -1.01 4.37 0.61
C ASP A 69 -0.04 5.55 0.52
N GLY A 70 1.20 5.34 0.96
CA GLY A 70 2.23 6.39 0.97
C GLY A 70 2.69 6.79 -0.44
N ALA A 71 3.53 7.83 -0.49
CA ALA A 71 4.04 8.39 -1.74
C ALA A 71 4.83 7.39 -2.61
N GLU A 72 5.38 6.33 -2.01
CA GLU A 72 6.07 5.25 -2.72
C GLU A 72 5.11 4.29 -3.45
N GLY A 73 3.80 4.42 -3.22
CA GLY A 73 2.75 3.66 -3.89
C GLY A 73 2.32 4.30 -5.22
N GLY A 74 1.29 3.74 -5.81
CA GLY A 74 0.71 4.23 -7.04
C GLY A 74 0.94 3.32 -8.25
N THR A 75 0.35 3.71 -9.37
CA THR A 75 0.41 2.97 -10.63
C THR A 75 0.72 3.90 -11.80
N GLY A 76 1.22 3.35 -12.92
CA GLY A 76 1.44 4.11 -14.15
C GLY A 76 0.18 4.73 -14.78
N ALA A 77 -1.01 4.38 -14.30
CA ALA A 77 -2.28 4.97 -14.73
C ALA A 77 -2.67 6.24 -13.93
N SER A 78 -1.96 6.55 -12.86
CA SER A 78 -2.19 7.77 -12.09
C SER A 78 -1.76 9.01 -12.88
N PRO A 79 -2.48 10.14 -12.79
CA PRO A 79 -2.04 11.39 -13.37
C PRO A 79 -0.66 11.80 -12.84
N GLU A 80 0.24 12.25 -13.70
CA GLU A 80 1.61 12.63 -13.36
C GLU A 80 1.64 13.73 -12.27
N LEU A 81 0.70 14.67 -12.34
CA LEU A 81 0.54 15.72 -11.33
C LEU A 81 0.36 15.15 -9.92
N LEU A 82 -0.40 14.07 -9.77
CA LEU A 82 -0.62 13.43 -8.47
C LEU A 82 0.60 12.61 -8.03
N LEU A 83 1.24 11.91 -8.96
CA LEU A 83 2.43 11.10 -8.65
C LEU A 83 3.58 11.96 -8.12
N ASN A 84 3.79 13.14 -8.71
CA ASN A 84 4.95 13.96 -8.43
C ASN A 84 4.73 14.99 -7.31
N HIS A 85 3.47 15.32 -6.98
CA HIS A 85 3.19 16.47 -6.12
C HIS A 85 2.22 16.19 -4.97
N THR A 86 1.81 14.94 -4.75
CA THR A 86 0.90 14.60 -3.64
C THR A 86 1.41 13.41 -2.85
N GLY A 87 1.02 13.37 -1.57
CA GLY A 87 1.38 12.29 -0.67
C GLY A 87 2.68 12.52 0.09
N ILE A 88 2.77 11.86 1.24
CA ILE A 88 3.97 11.83 2.10
C ILE A 88 4.48 10.38 2.21
N PRO A 89 5.75 10.17 2.61
CA PRO A 89 6.33 8.83 2.75
C PRO A 89 5.52 7.93 3.67
N THR A 90 5.44 6.64 3.32
CA THR A 90 4.64 5.62 4.01
C THR A 90 4.88 5.59 5.51
N MET A 91 6.13 5.61 5.97
CA MET A 91 6.46 5.51 7.40
C MET A 91 5.87 6.68 8.20
N SER A 92 6.02 7.91 7.69
CA SER A 92 5.43 9.12 8.30
C SER A 92 3.90 9.08 8.25
N ALA A 93 3.34 8.62 7.15
CA ALA A 93 1.90 8.53 6.95
C ALA A 93 1.24 7.56 7.94
N ILE A 94 1.85 6.41 8.18
CA ILE A 94 1.33 5.40 9.11
C ILE A 94 1.37 5.91 10.55
N ARG A 95 2.44 6.59 10.94
CA ARG A 95 2.50 7.19 12.27
C ARG A 95 1.40 8.23 12.48
N ALA A 96 1.25 9.17 11.56
CA ALA A 96 0.19 10.18 11.59
C ALA A 96 -1.23 9.57 11.57
N ALA A 97 -1.42 8.48 10.82
CA ALA A 97 -2.68 7.74 10.76
C ALA A 97 -3.02 7.05 12.09
N ARG A 98 -2.04 6.42 12.75
CA ARG A 98 -2.23 5.80 14.07
C ARG A 98 -2.60 6.84 15.12
N GLU A 99 -1.85 7.94 15.19
CA GLU A 99 -2.17 9.05 16.08
C GLU A 99 -3.59 9.59 15.87
N SER A 100 -4.03 9.67 14.62
CA SER A 100 -5.40 10.06 14.28
C SER A 100 -6.45 9.10 14.85
N LEU A 101 -6.22 7.78 14.75
CA LEU A 101 -7.13 6.78 15.33
C LEU A 101 -7.12 6.82 16.85
N ASP A 102 -5.96 7.04 17.46
CA ASP A 102 -5.83 7.18 18.92
C ASP A 102 -6.62 8.41 19.42
N GLU A 103 -6.44 9.56 18.80
CA GLU A 103 -7.09 10.82 19.16
C GLU A 103 -8.63 10.77 19.00
N CYS A 104 -9.14 10.07 18.00
CA CYS A 104 -10.59 9.94 17.82
C CYS A 104 -11.21 8.72 18.53
N GLY A 105 -10.44 7.97 19.31
CA GLY A 105 -10.91 6.82 20.09
C GLY A 105 -11.35 5.61 19.25
N MET A 106 -10.72 5.47 18.07
CA MET A 106 -11.01 4.39 17.11
C MET A 106 -9.95 3.29 17.07
N THR A 107 -8.86 3.42 17.83
CA THR A 107 -7.86 2.35 17.99
C THR A 107 -8.51 1.09 18.54
N GLY A 108 -8.21 -0.05 17.91
CA GLY A 108 -8.82 -1.34 18.23
C GLY A 108 -10.25 -1.54 17.71
N LYS A 109 -10.87 -0.51 17.11
CA LYS A 109 -12.17 -0.59 16.44
C LYS A 109 -12.03 -0.56 14.92
N VAL A 110 -11.09 0.24 14.43
CA VAL A 110 -10.76 0.37 13.01
C VAL A 110 -9.34 -0.10 12.79
N SER A 111 -9.14 -1.04 11.86
CA SER A 111 -7.81 -1.54 11.52
C SER A 111 -7.10 -0.58 10.58
N LEU A 112 -5.80 -0.36 10.82
CA LEU A 112 -4.93 0.45 9.98
C LEU A 112 -4.04 -0.45 9.12
N VAL A 113 -4.11 -0.29 7.81
CA VAL A 113 -3.28 -1.04 6.85
C VAL A 113 -2.31 -0.09 6.16
N ALA A 114 -1.02 -0.41 6.22
CA ALA A 114 0.02 0.32 5.50
C ALA A 114 0.16 -0.20 4.06
N ALA A 115 0.26 0.72 3.11
CA ALA A 115 0.57 0.43 1.71
C ALA A 115 1.58 1.45 1.16
N GLY A 116 2.26 1.10 0.08
CA GLY A 116 3.25 1.95 -0.58
C GLY A 116 4.69 1.56 -0.24
N GLY A 117 5.46 1.15 -1.24
CA GLY A 117 6.89 0.86 -1.11
C GLY A 117 7.29 -0.37 -0.30
N ILE A 118 6.36 -1.14 0.24
CA ILE A 118 6.63 -2.31 1.09
C ILE A 118 7.10 -3.47 0.21
N ARG A 119 8.34 -3.93 0.40
CA ARG A 119 9.00 -4.93 -0.45
C ARG A 119 9.61 -6.09 0.33
N THR A 120 9.95 -5.87 1.59
CA THR A 120 10.64 -6.83 2.46
C THR A 120 9.91 -6.97 3.79
N GLY A 121 10.20 -8.02 4.54
CA GLY A 121 9.71 -8.17 5.90
C GLY A 121 10.21 -7.06 6.84
N VAL A 122 11.37 -6.47 6.52
CA VAL A 122 11.91 -5.32 7.28
C VAL A 122 11.01 -4.09 7.13
N ASP A 123 10.55 -3.80 5.91
CA ASP A 123 9.62 -2.69 5.66
C ASP A 123 8.29 -2.92 6.40
N ALA A 124 7.78 -4.16 6.32
CA ALA A 124 6.55 -4.54 7.01
C ALA A 124 6.71 -4.42 8.54
N ALA A 125 7.82 -4.91 9.11
CA ALA A 125 8.09 -4.80 10.55
C ALA A 125 8.11 -3.34 11.02
N LYS A 126 8.71 -2.43 10.25
CA LYS A 126 8.70 -0.99 10.56
C LYS A 126 7.29 -0.40 10.53
N CYS A 127 6.47 -0.78 9.52
CA CYS A 127 5.08 -0.33 9.46
C CYS A 127 4.27 -0.82 10.67
N LEU A 128 4.43 -2.09 11.06
CA LEU A 128 3.77 -2.65 12.26
C LEU A 128 4.23 -1.92 13.53
N ALA A 129 5.53 -1.70 13.69
CA ALA A 129 6.08 -0.98 14.84
C ALA A 129 5.59 0.49 14.90
N LEU A 130 5.34 1.12 13.76
CA LEU A 130 4.77 2.48 13.69
C LEU A 130 3.25 2.52 13.91
N GLY A 131 2.61 1.37 14.09
CA GLY A 131 1.21 1.25 14.48
C GLY A 131 0.26 0.73 13.41
N ALA A 132 0.74 0.21 12.27
CA ALA A 132 -0.12 -0.52 11.35
C ALA A 132 -0.53 -1.87 11.93
N ASP A 133 -1.76 -2.30 11.67
CA ASP A 133 -2.26 -3.63 12.05
C ASP A 133 -1.92 -4.68 10.97
N ALA A 134 -1.75 -4.23 9.72
CA ALA A 134 -1.37 -5.07 8.60
C ALA A 134 -0.66 -4.26 7.50
N VAL A 135 -0.13 -4.96 6.50
CA VAL A 135 0.50 -4.34 5.33
C VAL A 135 -0.11 -4.85 4.02
N MET A 136 -0.16 -3.99 3.02
CA MET A 136 -0.60 -4.31 1.66
C MET A 136 0.60 -4.22 0.71
N ILE A 137 0.81 -5.27 -0.08
CA ILE A 137 1.96 -5.40 -0.98
C ILE A 137 1.45 -5.36 -2.43
N GLY A 138 2.07 -4.54 -3.26
CA GLY A 138 1.77 -4.44 -4.69
C GLY A 138 2.89 -5.01 -5.56
N ASN A 139 3.81 -4.14 -5.98
CA ASN A 139 4.88 -4.47 -6.94
C ASN A 139 5.77 -5.64 -6.50
N GLY A 140 6.07 -5.78 -5.21
CA GLY A 140 6.86 -6.89 -4.69
C GLY A 140 6.24 -8.25 -5.03
N ALA A 141 4.92 -8.41 -4.83
CA ALA A 141 4.20 -9.62 -5.18
C ALA A 141 4.13 -9.83 -6.70
N MET A 142 3.95 -8.76 -7.48
CA MET A 142 3.96 -8.83 -8.94
C MET A 142 5.31 -9.30 -9.48
N ILE A 143 6.42 -8.78 -8.95
CA ILE A 143 7.78 -9.20 -9.32
C ILE A 143 8.00 -10.67 -8.94
N ALA A 144 7.59 -11.07 -7.76
CA ALA A 144 7.64 -12.47 -7.34
C ALA A 144 6.82 -13.38 -8.27
N ALA A 145 5.66 -12.94 -8.74
CA ALA A 145 4.85 -13.66 -9.71
C ALA A 145 5.52 -13.80 -11.09
N GLY A 146 6.53 -12.99 -11.39
CA GLY A 146 7.29 -13.03 -12.65
C GLY A 146 7.21 -11.76 -13.48
N CYS A 147 6.67 -10.67 -12.95
CA CYS A 147 6.80 -9.35 -13.54
C CYS A 147 8.30 -8.99 -13.69
N ASN A 148 8.63 -8.21 -14.70
CA ASN A 148 10.00 -7.79 -14.99
C ASN A 148 10.99 -8.94 -15.33
N SER A 149 10.47 -10.07 -15.83
CA SER A 149 11.30 -11.19 -16.27
C SER A 149 12.21 -10.76 -17.45
N PRO A 150 13.53 -10.95 -17.36
CA PRO A 150 14.45 -10.62 -18.47
C PRO A 150 14.26 -11.52 -19.69
N ARG A 151 13.49 -12.59 -19.58
CA ARG A 151 13.18 -13.50 -20.70
C ARG A 151 12.53 -12.78 -21.90
N TYR A 152 11.90 -11.64 -21.66
CA TYR A 152 11.15 -10.88 -22.67
C TYR A 152 11.80 -9.51 -22.92
N GLU A 153 13.10 -9.41 -22.85
CA GLU A 153 13.87 -8.15 -23.00
C GLU A 153 13.58 -7.44 -24.32
N GLU A 154 13.50 -8.20 -25.43
CA GLU A 154 13.17 -7.66 -26.74
C GLU A 154 11.77 -7.03 -26.80
N ASP A 155 10.79 -7.62 -26.09
CA ASP A 155 9.42 -7.09 -26.07
C ASP A 155 9.35 -5.82 -25.22
N TYR A 156 10.10 -5.74 -24.14
CA TYR A 156 10.27 -4.49 -23.38
C TYR A 156 10.90 -3.40 -24.23
N ALA A 157 11.94 -3.72 -24.99
CA ALA A 157 12.60 -2.76 -25.87
C ALA A 157 11.66 -2.19 -26.95
N LYS A 158 10.78 -3.03 -27.54
CA LYS A 158 9.75 -2.59 -28.49
C LYS A 158 8.77 -1.58 -27.88
N LEU A 159 8.55 -1.64 -26.56
CA LEU A 159 7.71 -0.72 -25.81
C LEU A 159 8.48 0.50 -25.25
N GLY A 160 9.74 0.67 -25.63
CA GLY A 160 10.58 1.76 -25.14
C GLY A 160 10.94 1.66 -23.65
N THR A 161 10.95 0.45 -23.08
CA THR A 161 11.24 0.22 -21.67
C THR A 161 12.19 -0.97 -21.47
N ALA A 162 12.44 -1.36 -20.22
CA ALA A 162 13.31 -2.48 -19.86
C ALA A 162 12.75 -3.26 -18.67
N PRO A 163 13.21 -4.50 -18.42
CA PRO A 163 12.95 -5.19 -17.17
C PRO A 163 13.38 -4.33 -15.97
N GLY A 164 12.51 -4.20 -14.97
CA GLY A 164 12.72 -3.34 -13.79
C GLY A 164 12.29 -1.88 -13.96
N ALA A 165 12.09 -1.40 -15.19
CA ALA A 165 11.61 -0.04 -15.48
C ALA A 165 10.26 -0.01 -16.22
N CYS A 166 9.60 -1.16 -16.37
CA CYS A 166 8.34 -1.26 -17.11
C CYS A 166 7.16 -0.62 -16.36
N HIS A 167 6.37 0.16 -17.10
CA HIS A 167 5.17 0.86 -16.61
C HIS A 167 3.93 0.61 -17.46
N HIS A 168 3.92 -0.42 -18.30
CA HIS A 168 2.85 -0.73 -19.28
C HIS A 168 1.68 -1.55 -18.74
N CYS A 169 1.46 -1.64 -17.42
CA CYS A 169 0.35 -2.41 -16.84
C CYS A 169 -1.04 -1.95 -17.29
N HIS A 170 -1.17 -0.69 -17.70
CA HIS A 170 -2.44 -0.08 -18.13
C HIS A 170 -2.70 -0.16 -19.63
N THR A 171 -1.71 -0.52 -20.44
CA THR A 171 -1.80 -0.51 -21.91
C THR A 171 -2.37 -1.79 -22.51
N GLY A 172 -2.41 -2.88 -21.76
CA GLY A 172 -2.76 -4.21 -22.28
C GLY A 172 -1.61 -4.95 -22.97
N LEU A 173 -0.44 -4.30 -23.16
CA LEU A 173 0.72 -4.82 -23.85
C LEU A 173 1.78 -5.41 -22.91
N CYS A 174 1.36 -6.01 -21.81
CA CYS A 174 2.26 -6.56 -20.82
C CYS A 174 3.17 -7.66 -21.38
N PRO A 175 4.52 -7.46 -21.45
CA PRO A 175 5.41 -8.45 -22.07
C PRO A 175 5.42 -9.81 -21.39
N VAL A 176 5.14 -9.87 -20.09
CA VAL A 176 5.13 -11.11 -19.29
C VAL A 176 3.74 -11.75 -19.18
N GLY A 177 2.70 -11.15 -19.75
CA GLY A 177 1.36 -11.72 -19.79
C GLY A 177 0.54 -11.60 -18.50
N ILE A 178 0.97 -10.80 -17.51
CA ILE A 178 0.26 -10.65 -16.23
C ILE A 178 -0.87 -9.61 -16.35
N ALA A 179 -0.58 -8.41 -16.86
CA ALA A 179 -1.52 -7.29 -16.94
C ALA A 179 -1.99 -7.09 -18.39
N THR A 180 -2.64 -8.10 -18.97
CA THR A 180 -3.15 -8.07 -20.33
C THR A 180 -4.41 -8.93 -20.48
N GLN A 181 -5.21 -8.65 -21.53
CA GLN A 181 -6.33 -9.50 -21.97
C GLN A 181 -6.02 -10.16 -23.33
N ASP A 182 -4.83 -9.89 -23.90
CA ASP A 182 -4.39 -10.55 -25.14
C ASP A 182 -4.13 -12.04 -24.86
N PRO A 183 -4.83 -12.97 -25.56
CA PRO A 183 -4.70 -14.41 -25.31
C PRO A 183 -3.29 -14.95 -25.58
N GLU A 184 -2.54 -14.38 -26.52
CA GLU A 184 -1.19 -14.83 -26.83
C GLU A 184 -0.20 -14.36 -25.78
N LEU A 185 -0.34 -13.13 -25.30
CA LEU A 185 0.49 -12.63 -24.19
C LEU A 185 0.17 -13.36 -22.88
N GLN A 186 -1.10 -13.67 -22.59
CA GLN A 186 -1.49 -14.41 -21.38
C GLN A 186 -0.84 -15.78 -21.28
N LYS A 187 -0.61 -16.48 -22.39
CA LYS A 187 0.08 -17.78 -22.42
C LYS A 187 1.51 -17.74 -21.87
N ARG A 188 2.12 -16.57 -21.80
CA ARG A 188 3.47 -16.38 -21.25
C ARG A 188 3.53 -16.54 -19.74
N MET A 189 2.42 -16.30 -19.05
CA MET A 189 2.31 -16.45 -17.60
C MET A 189 1.95 -17.89 -17.26
N ASN A 190 2.79 -18.54 -16.44
CA ASN A 190 2.46 -19.81 -15.81
C ASN A 190 1.91 -19.55 -14.40
N PRO A 191 0.59 -19.68 -14.16
CA PRO A 191 -0.01 -19.36 -12.87
C PRO A 191 0.50 -20.20 -11.71
N HIS A 192 0.75 -21.50 -11.95
CA HIS A 192 1.26 -22.40 -10.89
C HIS A 192 2.67 -22.01 -10.44
N ALA A 193 3.59 -21.82 -11.40
CA ALA A 193 4.95 -21.38 -11.07
C ALA A 193 4.95 -19.96 -10.47
N GLY A 194 4.03 -19.08 -10.90
CA GLY A 194 3.82 -17.77 -10.31
C GLY A 194 3.38 -17.87 -8.85
N ALA A 195 2.38 -18.69 -8.57
CA ALA A 195 1.86 -18.93 -7.22
C ALA A 195 2.94 -19.44 -6.27
N GLU A 196 3.75 -20.44 -6.70
CA GLU A 196 4.86 -20.93 -5.89
C GLU A 196 5.90 -19.85 -5.54
N ARG A 197 6.26 -19.01 -6.51
CA ARG A 197 7.19 -17.90 -6.27
C ARG A 197 6.63 -16.89 -5.28
N VAL A 198 5.36 -16.50 -5.44
CA VAL A 198 4.68 -15.59 -4.51
C VAL A 198 4.60 -16.20 -3.12
N ALA A 199 4.25 -17.48 -2.99
CA ALA A 199 4.21 -18.17 -1.71
C ALA A 199 5.59 -18.15 -1.01
N ARG A 200 6.67 -18.43 -1.73
CA ARG A 200 8.05 -18.35 -1.18
C ARG A 200 8.41 -16.93 -0.75
N TYR A 201 8.05 -15.94 -1.55
CA TYR A 201 8.27 -14.53 -1.22
C TYR A 201 7.54 -14.12 0.06
N LEU A 202 6.26 -14.44 0.20
CA LEU A 202 5.48 -14.14 1.40
C LEU A 202 6.00 -14.89 2.63
N THR A 203 6.43 -16.15 2.44
CA THR A 203 7.08 -16.93 3.51
C THR A 203 8.37 -16.25 3.97
N ALA A 204 9.22 -15.84 3.05
CA ALA A 204 10.47 -15.13 3.39
C ALA A 204 10.18 -13.84 4.15
N MET A 205 9.23 -13.03 3.70
CA MET A 205 8.81 -11.82 4.42
C MET A 205 8.34 -12.14 5.85
N THR A 206 7.51 -13.18 6.00
CA THR A 206 7.02 -13.60 7.32
C THR A 206 8.16 -14.04 8.23
N MET A 207 9.14 -14.76 7.69
CA MET A 207 10.34 -15.15 8.44
C MET A 207 11.17 -13.94 8.89
N GLU A 208 11.37 -12.96 8.02
CA GLU A 208 12.08 -11.72 8.36
C GLU A 208 11.38 -10.95 9.48
N ILE A 209 10.06 -10.72 9.37
CA ILE A 209 9.29 -10.01 10.40
C ILE A 209 9.36 -10.76 11.73
N THR A 210 9.21 -12.09 11.68
CA THR A 210 9.26 -12.94 12.88
C THR A 210 10.64 -12.90 13.54
N ALA A 211 11.71 -12.91 12.74
CA ALA A 211 13.08 -12.81 13.26
C ALA A 211 13.31 -11.45 13.96
N LEU A 212 12.85 -10.36 13.36
CA LEU A 212 12.95 -9.02 13.95
C LEU A 212 12.14 -8.90 15.24
N ALA A 213 10.89 -9.39 15.26
CA ALA A 213 10.08 -9.40 16.47
C ALA A 213 10.76 -10.17 17.60
N LYS A 214 11.32 -11.36 17.32
CA LYS A 214 12.09 -12.14 18.30
C LYS A 214 13.34 -11.42 18.77
N ALA A 215 14.06 -10.72 17.89
CA ALA A 215 15.24 -9.93 18.26
C ALA A 215 14.89 -8.78 19.20
N CYS A 216 13.67 -8.21 19.07
CA CYS A 216 13.10 -7.22 20.00
C CYS A 216 12.48 -7.85 21.26
N GLY A 217 12.58 -9.17 21.45
CA GLY A 217 12.01 -9.85 22.62
C GLY A 217 10.48 -10.01 22.56
N LYS A 218 9.86 -9.87 21.39
CA LYS A 218 8.41 -9.96 21.22
C LYS A 218 7.97 -11.39 20.89
N SER A 219 6.82 -11.80 21.46
CA SER A 219 6.20 -13.11 21.21
C SER A 219 5.30 -13.14 19.96
N SER A 220 4.93 -11.97 19.45
CA SER A 220 4.11 -11.78 18.24
C SER A 220 4.63 -10.61 17.43
N VAL A 221 4.47 -10.68 16.09
CA VAL A 221 4.81 -9.56 15.20
C VAL A 221 3.90 -8.34 15.44
N HIS A 222 2.69 -8.56 15.94
CA HIS A 222 1.75 -7.48 16.32
C HIS A 222 2.09 -6.80 17.64
N ASN A 223 3.10 -7.30 18.36
CA ASN A 223 3.61 -6.65 19.58
C ASN A 223 4.78 -5.71 19.29
N LEU A 224 5.18 -5.58 18.03
CA LEU A 224 6.14 -4.57 17.62
C LEU A 224 5.56 -3.17 17.88
N GLU A 225 6.38 -2.28 18.43
CA GLU A 225 5.98 -0.95 18.85
C GLU A 225 7.05 0.11 18.55
N VAL A 226 6.71 1.37 18.66
CA VAL A 226 7.62 2.49 18.34
C VAL A 226 8.92 2.42 19.14
N GLU A 227 8.88 1.89 20.37
CA GLU A 227 10.06 1.72 21.21
C GLU A 227 11.07 0.68 20.67
N ASP A 228 10.67 -0.19 19.77
CA ASP A 228 11.55 -1.13 19.08
C ASP A 228 12.35 -0.47 17.94
N LEU A 229 12.03 0.77 17.61
CA LEU A 229 12.66 1.54 16.54
C LEU A 229 13.63 2.59 17.08
N ARG A 230 14.64 2.92 16.28
CA ARG A 230 15.50 4.09 16.47
C ARG A 230 15.69 4.81 15.13
N ALA A 231 15.46 6.10 15.14
CA ALA A 231 15.67 6.95 13.97
C ALA A 231 17.16 7.21 13.77
N MET A 232 17.63 7.06 12.52
CA MET A 232 19.03 7.26 12.17
C MET A 232 19.30 8.66 11.60
N SER A 233 18.26 9.48 11.44
CA SER A 233 18.39 10.89 11.03
C SER A 233 17.37 11.77 11.76
N PHE A 234 17.64 13.07 11.81
CA PHE A 234 16.72 14.04 12.40
C PHE A 234 15.36 14.06 11.71
N GLU A 235 15.36 13.98 10.38
CA GLU A 235 14.15 13.97 9.59
C GLU A 235 13.28 12.72 9.91
N ALA A 236 13.91 11.54 9.98
CA ALA A 236 13.20 10.33 10.33
C ALA A 236 12.56 10.43 11.73
N SER A 237 13.30 10.99 12.70
CA SER A 237 12.78 11.21 14.05
C SER A 237 11.64 12.23 14.07
N ALA A 238 11.81 13.36 13.40
CA ALA A 238 10.81 14.44 13.36
C ALA A 238 9.50 13.99 12.69
N PHE A 239 9.60 13.21 11.58
CA PHE A 239 8.43 12.78 10.82
C PHE A 239 7.68 11.59 11.43
N THR A 240 8.34 10.80 12.28
CA THR A 240 7.75 9.58 12.85
C THR A 240 7.57 9.61 14.36
N GLY A 241 8.16 10.60 15.06
CA GLY A 241 8.22 10.62 16.52
C GLY A 241 9.08 9.52 17.14
N VAL A 242 9.84 8.77 16.33
CA VAL A 242 10.75 7.72 16.79
C VAL A 242 11.99 8.35 17.44
N LYS A 243 12.41 7.87 18.59
CA LYS A 243 13.60 8.34 19.29
C LYS A 243 14.86 8.19 18.43
N MET A 244 15.74 9.18 18.51
CA MET A 244 17.03 9.13 17.83
C MET A 244 17.94 8.06 18.40
N ALA A 245 18.70 7.40 17.54
CA ALA A 245 19.74 6.48 17.97
C ALA A 245 20.79 7.20 18.82
N GLY A 246 21.03 6.69 20.05
CA GLY A 246 21.98 7.25 21.00
C GLY A 246 21.51 8.47 21.79
N ILE A 247 20.33 9.05 21.51
CA ILE A 247 19.78 10.21 22.24
C ILE A 247 18.61 9.82 23.14
N ASP A 248 17.97 8.72 22.87
CA ASP A 248 16.83 8.14 23.60
C ASP A 248 15.63 9.09 23.82
N LYS A 249 15.44 10.04 22.92
CA LYS A 249 14.28 10.92 22.83
C LYS A 249 13.98 11.27 21.36
N PRO A 250 12.73 11.62 21.03
CA PRO A 250 12.43 12.15 19.71
C PRO A 250 13.09 13.51 19.52
N PHE A 251 13.33 13.87 18.27
CA PHE A 251 13.77 15.22 17.94
C PHE A 251 12.55 16.15 18.04
N GLU A 252 12.66 17.15 18.89
CA GLU A 252 11.67 18.22 19.05
C GLU A 252 12.25 19.51 18.49
N TRP A 253 11.45 20.24 17.70
CA TRP A 253 11.80 21.54 17.13
C TRP A 253 11.59 22.66 18.15
#